data_4adc2889803fb933d999a6009f319b4d
#
_entry.id   4adc2889803fb933d999a6009f319b4d
#
_cell.length_a   1.000
_cell.length_b   1.000
_cell.length_c   1.000
_cell.angle_alpha   90.00
_cell.angle_beta   90.00
_cell.angle_gamma   90.00
#
_symmetry.space_group_name_H-M   'P 1'
#
loop_
_entity.id
_entity.type
_entity.pdbx_description
1 polymer ?
#
loop_
_entity_poly.entity_id
_entity_poly.type
_entity_poly.pdbx_seq_one_letter_code
_entity_poly.pdbx_strand_id
1 'polypeptide(L)'
;MYLLGSLGGGSGIGGGPTTDVVVAKQAIGARHLITADDLDTAKVSTGLVNVYTKKSDVVNLIAQIQISKGSIITSDMLVRDIGLVSAGSAPAYLPLASGYVALTIPTGEQVGVAGHITLGDYVTVIASGNLGLFPKPGAKVGAPGATGNVSKTVFTNVRIIGLGPATANIQPASGAASVGGTQPQNGGITSSLTVEITQCDAEFMTWFLNNMQVKYSLESFADYLKAPPSAPDPTCPDVLAAHGVSLKQVESRYHFSNLG
;
A
#
# COMPACT_ATOMS: atom_id res chain seq x y z
N MET A 1 -72.91 -15.59 32.95
CA MET A 1 -72.44 -16.88 32.42
C MET A 1 -71.48 -16.54 31.28
N TYR A 2 -70.17 -16.42 31.57
CA TYR A 2 -69.16 -16.05 30.61
C TYR A 2 -68.26 -17.26 30.40
N LEU A 3 -68.25 -17.74 29.14
CA LEU A 3 -67.35 -18.79 28.71
C LEU A 3 -65.97 -18.18 28.45
N LEU A 4 -64.96 -18.53 29.26
CA LEU A 4 -63.55 -18.33 28.93
C LEU A 4 -63.12 -19.43 27.96
N GLY A 5 -62.96 -19.08 26.68
CA GLY A 5 -62.28 -19.90 25.72
C GLY A 5 -60.77 -19.89 25.94
N SER A 6 -60.24 -21.02 26.35
CA SER A 6 -58.81 -21.29 26.39
C SER A 6 -58.27 -21.41 24.97
N LEU A 7 -57.55 -20.40 24.52
CA LEU A 7 -56.70 -20.49 23.32
C LEU A 7 -55.29 -20.90 23.73
N GLY A 8 -55.15 -22.18 24.03
CA GLY A 8 -53.87 -22.85 24.04
C GLY A 8 -53.44 -23.21 22.62
N GLY A 9 -52.55 -22.47 22.07
CA GLY A 9 -51.98 -22.73 20.78
C GLY A 9 -50.63 -22.06 20.65
N GLY A 10 -49.66 -22.56 21.40
CA GLY A 10 -48.25 -22.27 21.15
C GLY A 10 -47.82 -22.91 19.88
N SER A 11 -48.05 -22.22 18.75
CA SER A 11 -47.38 -22.55 17.51
C SER A 11 -45.87 -22.26 17.71
N GLY A 12 -45.10 -23.26 17.98
CA GLY A 12 -43.66 -23.23 17.85
C GLY A 12 -43.39 -22.87 16.36
N ILE A 13 -42.97 -21.65 16.15
CA ILE A 13 -42.39 -21.25 14.88
C ILE A 13 -41.19 -22.19 14.66
N GLY A 14 -41.41 -23.17 13.78
CA GLY A 14 -40.38 -24.15 13.43
C GLY A 14 -39.13 -23.41 13.01
N GLY A 15 -38.08 -23.55 13.81
CA GLY A 15 -36.77 -23.03 13.44
C GLY A 15 -36.34 -23.71 12.15
N GLY A 16 -36.30 -22.92 11.06
CA GLY A 16 -35.70 -23.37 9.82
C GLY A 16 -34.24 -23.85 10.05
N PRO A 17 -33.65 -24.55 9.11
CA PRO A 17 -32.28 -24.97 9.23
C PRO A 17 -31.37 -23.76 9.51
N THR A 18 -30.51 -23.89 10.53
CA THR A 18 -29.55 -22.86 10.92
C THR A 18 -28.14 -23.30 10.57
N THR A 19 -27.28 -22.37 10.23
CA THR A 19 -25.85 -22.59 9.96
C THR A 19 -25.03 -21.79 10.95
N ASP A 20 -23.96 -22.38 11.46
CA ASP A 20 -22.97 -21.65 12.27
C ASP A 20 -22.12 -20.77 11.35
N VAL A 21 -22.03 -19.49 11.68
CA VAL A 21 -21.20 -18.51 10.98
C VAL A 21 -20.22 -17.84 11.93
N VAL A 22 -19.11 -17.39 11.40
CA VAL A 22 -18.11 -16.65 12.16
C VAL A 22 -18.54 -15.20 12.32
N VAL A 23 -18.48 -14.71 13.57
CA VAL A 23 -18.81 -13.33 13.95
C VAL A 23 -17.66 -12.70 14.70
N ALA A 24 -17.60 -11.38 14.68
CA ALA A 24 -16.63 -10.62 15.45
C ALA A 24 -17.01 -10.65 16.94
N LYS A 25 -16.14 -11.19 17.79
CA LYS A 25 -16.32 -11.22 19.25
C LYS A 25 -16.17 -9.84 19.87
N GLN A 26 -15.34 -9.00 19.27
CA GLN A 26 -15.08 -7.61 19.64
C GLN A 26 -15.05 -6.74 18.39
N ALA A 27 -14.95 -5.41 18.55
CA ALA A 27 -14.75 -4.54 17.40
C ALA A 27 -13.35 -4.77 16.84
N ILE A 28 -13.25 -5.01 15.52
CA ILE A 28 -12.00 -5.27 14.80
C ILE A 28 -11.75 -4.03 13.97
N GLY A 29 -10.60 -3.38 14.19
CA GLY A 29 -10.17 -2.22 13.39
C GLY A 29 -9.83 -2.63 11.96
N ALA A 30 -9.99 -1.70 11.03
CA ALA A 30 -9.43 -1.90 9.68
C ALA A 30 -7.93 -2.21 9.80
N ARG A 31 -7.44 -3.22 9.03
CA ARG A 31 -6.04 -3.70 8.98
C ARG A 31 -5.56 -4.49 10.17
N HIS A 32 -6.43 -4.79 11.06
CA HIS A 32 -6.12 -5.72 12.11
C HIS A 32 -5.93 -7.13 11.52
N LEU A 33 -4.81 -7.75 11.85
CA LEU A 33 -4.59 -9.17 11.58
C LEU A 33 -5.49 -9.97 12.53
N ILE A 34 -6.44 -10.70 11.98
CA ILE A 34 -7.45 -11.40 12.77
C ILE A 34 -6.83 -12.60 13.48
N THR A 35 -7.03 -12.65 14.77
CA THR A 35 -6.64 -13.76 15.65
C THR A 35 -7.85 -14.59 16.06
N ALA A 36 -7.62 -15.76 16.66
CA ALA A 36 -8.71 -16.59 17.17
C ALA A 36 -9.52 -15.90 18.28
N ASP A 37 -8.89 -14.98 19.03
CA ASP A 37 -9.54 -14.26 20.13
C ASP A 37 -10.51 -13.18 19.66
N ASP A 38 -10.38 -12.72 18.41
CA ASP A 38 -11.27 -11.74 17.79
C ASP A 38 -12.59 -12.35 17.31
N LEU A 39 -12.68 -13.69 17.29
CA LEU A 39 -13.72 -14.42 16.61
C LEU A 39 -14.63 -15.19 17.57
N ASP A 40 -15.92 -15.21 17.24
CA ASP A 40 -16.91 -16.09 17.84
C ASP A 40 -17.76 -16.76 16.75
N THR A 41 -18.70 -17.63 17.13
CA THR A 41 -19.65 -18.26 16.22
C THR A 41 -21.08 -17.94 16.64
N ALA A 42 -21.94 -17.70 15.68
CA ALA A 42 -23.36 -17.49 15.89
C ALA A 42 -24.19 -18.35 14.94
N LYS A 43 -25.38 -18.78 15.41
CA LYS A 43 -26.32 -19.50 14.56
C LYS A 43 -27.22 -18.51 13.82
N VAL A 44 -27.25 -18.64 12.51
CA VAL A 44 -28.08 -17.80 11.63
C VAL A 44 -28.91 -18.65 10.72
N SER A 45 -30.03 -18.10 10.21
CA SER A 45 -30.85 -18.77 9.22
C SER A 45 -30.04 -19.05 7.95
N THR A 46 -30.26 -20.19 7.31
CA THR A 46 -29.61 -20.53 6.04
C THR A 46 -29.95 -19.53 4.94
N GLY A 47 -29.04 -19.38 3.98
CA GLY A 47 -29.21 -18.50 2.82
C GLY A 47 -28.26 -17.30 2.78
N LEU A 48 -27.35 -17.17 3.74
CA LEU A 48 -26.28 -16.18 3.64
C LEU A 48 -25.20 -16.64 2.67
N VAL A 49 -24.74 -15.73 1.82
CA VAL A 49 -23.65 -15.96 0.88
C VAL A 49 -22.37 -15.28 1.37
N ASN A 50 -21.22 -15.79 0.95
CA ASN A 50 -19.91 -15.20 1.26
C ASN A 50 -19.54 -15.16 2.76
N VAL A 51 -20.18 -15.99 3.60
CA VAL A 51 -19.90 -16.07 5.02
C VAL A 51 -18.93 -17.19 5.35
N TYR A 52 -18.11 -16.98 6.37
CA TYR A 52 -17.24 -18.02 6.89
C TYR A 52 -17.97 -18.86 7.93
N THR A 53 -17.81 -20.18 7.83
CA THR A 53 -18.39 -21.14 8.77
C THR A 53 -17.37 -21.70 9.77
N LYS A 54 -16.07 -21.49 9.51
CA LYS A 54 -14.98 -21.96 10.37
C LYS A 54 -14.06 -20.81 10.73
N LYS A 55 -13.74 -20.66 12.00
CA LYS A 55 -12.78 -19.66 12.48
C LYS A 55 -11.39 -19.82 11.84
N SER A 56 -10.97 -21.08 11.58
CA SER A 56 -9.68 -21.37 10.93
C SER A 56 -9.50 -20.70 9.58
N ASP A 57 -10.60 -20.44 8.86
CA ASP A 57 -10.56 -19.86 7.52
C ASP A 57 -10.44 -18.32 7.56
N VAL A 58 -10.62 -17.74 8.76
CA VAL A 58 -10.61 -16.30 9.03
C VAL A 58 -9.32 -15.86 9.75
N VAL A 59 -8.77 -16.74 10.59
CA VAL A 59 -7.51 -16.46 11.30
C VAL A 59 -6.38 -16.23 10.32
N ASN A 60 -5.55 -15.22 10.59
CA ASN A 60 -4.47 -14.72 9.74
C ASN A 60 -4.94 -14.00 8.46
N LEU A 61 -6.24 -13.72 8.33
CA LEU A 61 -6.71 -12.74 7.35
C LEU A 61 -6.68 -11.33 7.96
N ILE A 62 -6.74 -10.34 7.12
CA ILE A 62 -6.66 -8.94 7.52
C ILE A 62 -7.98 -8.25 7.22
N ALA A 63 -8.53 -7.52 8.19
CA ALA A 63 -9.74 -6.75 8.01
C ALA A 63 -9.50 -5.56 7.05
N GLN A 64 -10.23 -5.49 5.94
CA GLN A 64 -10.17 -4.37 5.00
C GLN A 64 -10.90 -3.13 5.54
N ILE A 65 -11.94 -3.36 6.34
CA ILE A 65 -12.79 -2.32 6.91
C ILE A 65 -12.90 -2.54 8.42
N GLN A 66 -13.40 -1.53 9.12
CA GLN A 66 -13.77 -1.69 10.52
C GLN A 66 -14.98 -2.63 10.63
N ILE A 67 -14.87 -3.68 11.46
CA ILE A 67 -15.92 -4.67 11.71
C ILE A 67 -16.43 -4.45 13.14
N SER A 68 -17.72 -4.20 13.27
CA SER A 68 -18.33 -4.01 14.58
C SER A 68 -18.48 -5.33 15.33
N LYS A 69 -18.43 -5.27 16.67
CA LYS A 69 -18.71 -6.43 17.51
C LYS A 69 -20.06 -7.06 17.16
N GLY A 70 -20.11 -8.39 17.05
CA GLY A 70 -21.31 -9.16 16.69
C GLY A 70 -21.62 -9.20 15.21
N SER A 71 -20.90 -8.49 14.36
CA SER A 71 -21.09 -8.55 12.90
C SER A 71 -20.65 -9.90 12.37
N ILE A 72 -21.41 -10.44 11.42
CA ILE A 72 -21.03 -11.63 10.65
C ILE A 72 -19.87 -11.24 9.76
N ILE A 73 -18.84 -12.09 9.72
CA ILE A 73 -17.65 -11.86 8.91
C ILE A 73 -17.86 -12.47 7.52
N THR A 74 -17.75 -11.63 6.51
CA THR A 74 -17.94 -11.99 5.10
C THR A 74 -16.61 -11.87 4.34
N SER A 75 -16.50 -12.58 3.21
CA SER A 75 -15.25 -12.64 2.44
C SER A 75 -14.81 -11.30 1.85
N ASP A 76 -15.73 -10.39 1.62
CA ASP A 76 -15.50 -9.03 1.15
C ASP A 76 -14.96 -8.08 2.22
N MET A 77 -15.06 -8.46 3.49
CA MET A 77 -14.48 -7.71 4.61
C MET A 77 -13.01 -8.03 4.87
N LEU A 78 -12.48 -9.08 4.24
CA LEU A 78 -11.17 -9.65 4.56
C LEU A 78 -10.30 -9.80 3.32
N VAL A 79 -8.99 -9.71 3.53
CA VAL A 79 -7.96 -10.02 2.52
C VAL A 79 -6.89 -10.94 3.08
N ARG A 80 -6.32 -11.77 2.21
CA ARG A 80 -5.13 -12.57 2.53
C ARG A 80 -3.86 -11.78 2.29
N ASP A 81 -3.85 -11.09 1.17
CA ASP A 81 -2.77 -10.19 0.79
C ASP A 81 -3.34 -8.78 0.71
N ILE A 82 -2.81 -7.95 1.53
CA ILE A 82 -3.21 -6.57 1.69
C ILE A 82 -2.82 -5.70 0.47
N GLY A 83 -1.98 -6.19 -0.41
CA GLY A 83 -1.70 -5.58 -1.71
C GLY A 83 -2.89 -5.58 -2.67
N LEU A 84 -3.94 -6.34 -2.37
CA LEU A 84 -5.15 -6.45 -3.19
C LEU A 84 -6.27 -5.47 -2.80
N VAL A 85 -6.03 -4.57 -1.85
CA VAL A 85 -7.04 -3.55 -1.50
C VAL A 85 -7.17 -2.56 -2.64
N SER A 86 -8.35 -2.53 -3.27
CA SER A 86 -8.67 -1.62 -4.37
C SER A 86 -8.34 -0.18 -4.05
N ALA A 87 -7.68 0.49 -4.98
CA ALA A 87 -7.45 1.93 -4.91
C ALA A 87 -8.79 2.66 -4.80
N GLY A 88 -8.95 3.49 -3.80
CA GLY A 88 -10.12 4.34 -3.60
C GLY A 88 -11.03 3.99 -2.43
N SER A 89 -10.97 2.78 -1.88
CA SER A 89 -11.80 2.35 -0.75
C SER A 89 -11.02 2.20 0.56
N ALA A 90 -9.71 2.14 0.51
CA ALA A 90 -8.89 1.97 1.71
C ALA A 90 -8.46 3.33 2.26
N PRO A 91 -8.68 3.56 3.54
CA PRO A 91 -7.97 4.63 4.22
C PRO A 91 -6.46 4.41 4.05
N ALA A 92 -5.69 5.50 4.08
CA ALA A 92 -4.24 5.56 3.79
C ALA A 92 -3.31 4.71 4.68
N TYR A 93 -3.72 3.57 5.17
CA TYR A 93 -2.94 2.69 6.03
C TYR A 93 -2.63 1.40 5.30
N LEU A 94 -1.55 1.36 4.65
CA LEU A 94 -1.05 0.17 3.99
C LEU A 94 -0.46 -0.74 5.06
N PRO A 95 -0.73 -2.03 5.06
CA PRO A 95 -0.02 -2.94 5.91
C PRO A 95 1.37 -3.11 5.34
N LEU A 96 2.25 -2.53 6.02
CA LEU A 96 3.66 -2.61 5.76
C LEU A 96 4.24 -3.78 6.54
N ALA A 97 5.17 -4.50 5.95
CA ALA A 97 5.97 -5.44 6.69
C ALA A 97 6.79 -4.71 7.78
N SER A 98 7.18 -5.41 8.83
CA SER A 98 8.05 -4.83 9.86
C SER A 98 9.36 -4.34 9.23
N GLY A 99 9.78 -3.11 9.55
CA GLY A 99 10.96 -2.47 8.98
C GLY A 99 10.72 -1.73 7.66
N TYR A 100 9.53 -1.85 7.09
CA TYR A 100 9.14 -1.15 5.86
C TYR A 100 8.30 0.09 6.15
N VAL A 101 8.38 1.05 5.26
CA VAL A 101 7.63 2.31 5.30
C VAL A 101 6.95 2.56 3.96
N ALA A 102 5.89 3.36 3.98
CA ALA A 102 5.27 3.90 2.79
C ALA A 102 5.91 5.23 2.44
N LEU A 103 6.55 5.32 1.29
CA LEU A 103 7.13 6.55 0.76
C LEU A 103 6.34 7.00 -0.47
N THR A 104 5.90 8.24 -0.48
CA THR A 104 5.28 8.83 -1.67
C THR A 104 6.33 9.51 -2.52
N ILE A 105 6.40 9.13 -3.78
CA ILE A 105 7.37 9.63 -4.78
C ILE A 105 6.63 10.32 -5.93
N PRO A 106 7.17 11.43 -6.46
CA PRO A 106 6.55 12.13 -7.59
C PRO A 106 6.62 11.27 -8.86
N THR A 107 5.59 11.33 -9.68
CA THR A 107 5.57 10.70 -10.99
C THR A 107 4.88 11.60 -12.02
N GLY A 108 4.97 11.24 -13.28
CA GLY A 108 4.34 11.90 -14.40
C GLY A 108 4.39 11.00 -15.63
N GLU A 109 3.82 11.42 -16.74
CA GLU A 109 3.70 10.60 -17.95
C GLU A 109 5.04 10.00 -18.40
N GLN A 110 6.07 10.85 -18.50
CA GLN A 110 7.40 10.43 -19.00
C GLN A 110 8.25 9.72 -17.94
N VAL A 111 7.92 9.88 -16.67
CA VAL A 111 8.66 9.33 -15.54
C VAL A 111 8.03 8.02 -15.08
N GLY A 112 6.70 7.91 -15.17
CA GLY A 112 5.88 6.84 -14.59
C GLY A 112 5.26 5.91 -15.64
N VAL A 113 5.98 5.50 -16.66
CA VAL A 113 5.53 4.46 -17.63
C VAL A 113 4.19 4.82 -18.29
N ALA A 114 3.98 6.10 -18.63
CA ALA A 114 2.77 6.59 -19.31
C ALA A 114 1.44 6.20 -18.62
N GLY A 115 1.44 6.08 -17.27
CA GLY A 115 0.24 5.76 -16.51
C GLY A 115 -0.15 4.27 -16.52
N HIS A 116 0.70 3.38 -17.00
CA HIS A 116 0.43 1.93 -17.02
C HIS A 116 0.73 1.21 -15.69
N ILE A 117 1.20 1.94 -14.67
CA ILE A 117 1.47 1.37 -13.35
C ILE A 117 0.14 1.16 -12.61
N THR A 118 -0.02 -0.02 -12.02
CA THR A 118 -1.16 -0.39 -11.18
C THR A 118 -0.73 -0.77 -9.77
N LEU A 119 -1.70 -0.87 -8.86
CA LEU A 119 -1.42 -1.34 -7.50
C LEU A 119 -0.93 -2.78 -7.52
N GLY A 120 0.15 -3.03 -6.76
CA GLY A 120 0.78 -4.34 -6.68
C GLY A 120 1.88 -4.57 -7.72
N ASP A 121 2.04 -3.68 -8.70
CA ASP A 121 3.15 -3.72 -9.62
C ASP A 121 4.48 -3.44 -8.92
N TYR A 122 5.55 -3.91 -9.56
CA TYR A 122 6.91 -3.62 -9.15
C TYR A 122 7.62 -2.76 -10.19
N VAL A 123 8.38 -1.80 -9.70
CA VAL A 123 9.15 -0.90 -10.55
C VAL A 123 10.63 -0.94 -10.19
N THR A 124 11.43 -0.76 -11.21
CA THR A 124 12.85 -0.46 -11.09
C THR A 124 13.04 1.05 -11.15
N VAL A 125 13.89 1.57 -10.30
CA VAL A 125 14.21 3.00 -10.21
C VAL A 125 15.57 3.27 -10.82
N ILE A 126 15.60 4.19 -11.77
CA ILE A 126 16.80 4.60 -12.48
C ILE A 126 17.10 6.06 -12.12
N ALA A 127 18.26 6.30 -11.54
CA ALA A 127 18.76 7.64 -11.26
C ALA A 127 19.73 8.09 -12.36
N SER A 128 19.56 9.32 -12.82
CA SER A 128 20.40 9.96 -13.86
C SER A 128 20.89 11.31 -13.39
N GLY A 129 22.17 11.58 -13.55
CA GLY A 129 22.76 12.84 -13.12
C GLY A 129 24.15 13.08 -13.69
N ASN A 130 24.74 14.20 -13.28
CA ASN A 130 26.08 14.57 -13.73
C ASN A 130 27.14 13.85 -12.88
N LEU A 131 28.14 13.24 -13.53
CA LEU A 131 29.26 12.58 -12.89
C LEU A 131 30.10 13.51 -12.00
N GLY A 132 30.08 14.81 -12.26
CA GLY A 132 30.74 15.82 -11.44
C GLY A 132 30.29 15.84 -9.97
N LEU A 133 29.10 15.28 -9.67
CA LEU A 133 28.66 15.05 -8.29
C LEU A 133 29.50 13.99 -7.57
N PHE A 134 30.13 13.06 -8.31
CA PHE A 134 30.85 11.91 -7.78
C PHE A 134 32.34 11.99 -8.13
N PRO A 135 33.16 12.71 -7.35
CA PRO A 135 34.58 12.81 -7.61
C PRO A 135 35.25 11.44 -7.49
N LYS A 136 36.18 11.13 -8.41
CA LYS A 136 36.96 9.88 -8.34
C LYS A 136 37.69 9.80 -7.02
N PRO A 137 37.75 8.60 -6.39
CA PRO A 137 38.54 8.38 -5.18
C PRO A 137 39.99 8.82 -5.40
N GLY A 138 40.50 9.70 -4.51
CA GLY A 138 41.88 10.22 -4.61
C GLY A 138 42.06 11.45 -5.53
N ALA A 139 41.01 11.97 -6.14
CA ALA A 139 41.06 13.24 -6.86
C ALA A 139 41.40 14.39 -5.90
N LYS A 140 42.34 15.26 -6.29
CA LYS A 140 42.67 16.44 -5.51
C LYS A 140 41.45 17.39 -5.48
N VAL A 141 41.25 18.07 -4.36
CA VAL A 141 40.23 19.12 -4.24
C VAL A 141 40.49 20.18 -5.33
N GLY A 142 39.48 20.41 -6.19
CA GLY A 142 39.61 21.32 -7.35
C GLY A 142 40.10 20.68 -8.66
N ALA A 143 40.36 19.37 -8.69
CA ALA A 143 40.55 18.68 -9.96
C ALA A 143 39.24 18.75 -10.78
N PRO A 144 39.33 18.93 -12.12
CA PRO A 144 38.15 18.84 -12.98
C PRO A 144 37.47 17.51 -12.71
N GLY A 145 36.20 17.54 -12.21
CA GLY A 145 35.40 16.35 -12.05
C GLY A 145 35.20 15.65 -13.40
N ALA A 146 34.92 14.36 -13.36
CA ALA A 146 34.50 13.65 -14.55
C ALA A 146 33.31 14.40 -15.18
N THR A 147 33.39 14.71 -16.46
CA THR A 147 32.33 15.40 -17.18
C THR A 147 31.47 14.37 -17.89
N GLY A 148 30.17 14.55 -17.81
CA GLY A 148 29.21 13.69 -18.48
C GLY A 148 28.00 13.36 -17.59
N ASN A 149 26.98 12.82 -18.23
CA ASN A 149 25.80 12.31 -17.53
C ASN A 149 25.90 10.79 -17.42
N VAL A 150 25.43 10.27 -16.31
CA VAL A 150 25.36 8.85 -16.03
C VAL A 150 23.94 8.48 -15.63
N SER A 151 23.53 7.29 -16.03
CA SER A 151 22.27 6.69 -15.59
C SER A 151 22.56 5.33 -15.00
N LYS A 152 21.97 5.04 -13.84
CA LYS A 152 22.15 3.77 -13.15
C LYS A 152 20.87 3.35 -12.47
N THR A 153 20.57 2.04 -12.52
CA THR A 153 19.56 1.42 -11.68
C THR A 153 20.00 1.48 -10.22
N VAL A 154 19.17 2.06 -9.37
CA VAL A 154 19.46 2.24 -7.94
C VAL A 154 18.58 1.37 -7.06
N PHE A 155 17.35 1.08 -7.48
CA PHE A 155 16.46 0.16 -6.80
C PHE A 155 15.78 -0.76 -7.79
N THR A 156 15.50 -1.97 -7.37
CA THR A 156 14.70 -2.98 -8.09
C THR A 156 13.65 -3.54 -7.15
N ASN A 157 12.61 -4.16 -7.70
CA ASN A 157 11.52 -4.77 -6.95
C ASN A 157 10.84 -3.80 -5.96
N VAL A 158 10.69 -2.54 -6.34
CA VAL A 158 9.99 -1.54 -5.54
C VAL A 158 8.50 -1.69 -5.77
N ARG A 159 7.78 -2.15 -4.75
CA ARG A 159 6.34 -2.43 -4.84
C ARG A 159 5.52 -1.15 -4.78
N ILE A 160 4.55 -1.04 -5.69
CA ILE A 160 3.56 0.04 -5.70
C ILE A 160 2.38 -0.33 -4.82
N ILE A 161 2.14 0.48 -3.80
CA ILE A 161 1.10 0.26 -2.81
C ILE A 161 0.04 1.37 -2.77
N GLY A 162 0.24 2.43 -3.55
CA GLY A 162 -0.72 3.51 -3.70
C GLY A 162 -0.49 4.31 -4.97
N LEU A 163 -1.56 4.80 -5.54
CA LEU A 163 -1.56 5.73 -6.67
C LEU A 163 -2.21 7.03 -6.20
N GLY A 164 -1.49 8.12 -6.28
CA GLY A 164 -2.02 9.44 -5.97
C GLY A 164 -2.97 9.91 -7.08
N PRO A 165 -4.01 10.70 -6.74
CA PRO A 165 -4.90 11.26 -7.73
C PRO A 165 -4.13 12.18 -8.66
N ALA A 166 -4.46 12.11 -9.92
CA ALA A 166 -3.99 13.01 -10.96
C ALA A 166 -4.40 14.47 -10.71
N THR A 167 -5.51 14.65 -10.01
CA THR A 167 -5.99 15.92 -9.46
C THR A 167 -6.50 15.65 -8.06
N ALA A 168 -5.89 16.28 -7.06
CA ALA A 168 -6.60 16.48 -5.81
C ALA A 168 -7.77 17.41 -6.14
N ASN A 169 -8.99 16.89 -6.26
CA ASN A 169 -10.20 17.69 -6.12
C ASN A 169 -10.21 18.19 -4.65
N ILE A 170 -9.45 19.23 -4.40
CA ILE A 170 -9.69 20.09 -3.25
C ILE A 170 -10.99 20.81 -3.64
N GLN A 171 -12.11 20.20 -3.30
CA GLN A 171 -13.40 20.90 -3.35
C GLN A 171 -13.30 21.98 -2.26
N PRO A 172 -13.23 23.26 -2.63
CA PRO A 172 -13.30 24.30 -1.62
C PRO A 172 -14.65 24.16 -0.93
N ALA A 173 -14.63 24.18 0.39
CA ALA A 173 -15.84 24.26 1.19
C ALA A 173 -16.76 25.32 0.59
N SER A 174 -17.99 24.92 0.28
CA SER A 174 -19.06 25.66 -0.36
C SER A 174 -19.14 27.13 0.08
N GLY A 175 -19.04 28.03 -0.88
CA GLY A 175 -19.38 29.43 -0.66
C GLY A 175 -18.70 30.44 -1.57
N ALA A 176 -18.67 30.22 -2.89
CA ALA A 176 -18.59 31.31 -3.86
C ALA A 176 -18.89 30.79 -5.27
N ALA A 177 -20.01 31.25 -5.81
CA ALA A 177 -20.31 31.10 -7.22
C ALA A 177 -19.22 31.82 -8.04
N SER A 178 -18.47 31.13 -8.85
CA SER A 178 -17.64 31.73 -9.88
C SER A 178 -18.13 31.37 -11.26
N VAL A 179 -18.44 32.43 -11.95
CA VAL A 179 -18.80 32.59 -13.35
C VAL A 179 -17.75 31.91 -14.26
N GLY A 180 -18.28 31.22 -15.28
CA GLY A 180 -17.66 30.55 -16.39
C GLY A 180 -16.21 30.90 -16.77
N GLY A 181 -15.41 29.84 -16.73
CA GLY A 181 -14.13 29.75 -17.40
C GLY A 181 -13.87 28.30 -17.72
N THR A 182 -14.01 27.92 -18.98
CA THR A 182 -13.62 26.62 -19.52
C THR A 182 -12.10 26.47 -19.38
N GLN A 183 -11.62 25.85 -18.29
CA GLN A 183 -10.25 25.37 -18.26
C GLN A 183 -10.17 24.06 -19.04
N PRO A 184 -9.17 23.89 -19.93
CA PRO A 184 -8.96 22.61 -20.56
C PRO A 184 -8.66 21.57 -19.48
N GLN A 185 -9.51 20.55 -19.39
CA GLN A 185 -9.21 19.34 -18.64
C GLN A 185 -8.03 18.64 -19.34
N ASN A 186 -6.83 19.02 -18.98
CA ASN A 186 -5.70 18.12 -19.16
C ASN A 186 -5.97 16.93 -18.25
N GLY A 187 -6.28 15.79 -18.84
CA GLY A 187 -6.43 14.52 -18.14
C GLY A 187 -5.18 14.33 -17.29
N GLY A 188 -5.30 14.63 -16.01
CA GLY A 188 -4.19 14.67 -15.09
C GLY A 188 -3.71 13.26 -14.84
N ILE A 189 -2.54 12.98 -15.31
CA ILE A 189 -1.74 11.81 -15.06
C ILE A 189 -1.49 11.71 -13.55
N THR A 190 -1.56 10.51 -13.02
CA THR A 190 -1.18 10.19 -11.65
C THR A 190 0.07 10.98 -11.27
N SER A 191 -0.06 11.86 -10.29
CA SER A 191 1.01 12.80 -9.92
C SER A 191 1.96 12.23 -8.88
N SER A 192 1.61 11.09 -8.27
CA SER A 192 2.44 10.44 -7.28
C SER A 192 2.19 8.93 -7.21
N LEU A 193 3.22 8.21 -6.81
CA LEU A 193 3.17 6.79 -6.46
C LEU A 193 3.51 6.65 -4.98
N THR A 194 2.83 5.75 -4.28
CA THR A 194 3.25 5.33 -2.94
C THR A 194 3.88 3.96 -3.04
N VAL A 195 5.09 3.85 -2.53
CA VAL A 195 5.91 2.63 -2.61
C VAL A 195 6.16 2.06 -1.23
N GLU A 196 6.32 0.75 -1.16
CA GLU A 196 6.77 0.01 0.02
C GLU A 196 8.29 -0.17 -0.07
N ILE A 197 9.02 0.33 0.91
CA ILE A 197 10.48 0.35 0.91
C ILE A 197 11.00 0.33 2.35
N THR A 198 12.22 -0.13 2.60
CA THR A 198 12.81 -0.03 3.93
C THR A 198 13.05 1.44 4.31
N GLN A 199 13.13 1.75 5.60
CA GLN A 199 13.41 3.13 6.03
C GLN A 199 14.78 3.61 5.53
N CYS A 200 15.79 2.74 5.53
CA CYS A 200 17.12 3.08 5.02
C CYS A 200 17.08 3.40 3.51
N ASP A 201 16.37 2.58 2.74
CA ASP A 201 16.23 2.81 1.31
C ASP A 201 15.36 4.03 0.99
N ALA A 202 14.40 4.36 1.86
CA ALA A 202 13.61 5.59 1.75
C ALA A 202 14.49 6.84 1.87
N GLU A 203 15.53 6.82 2.71
CA GLU A 203 16.50 7.91 2.80
C GLU A 203 17.35 8.02 1.53
N PHE A 204 17.82 6.90 0.97
CA PHE A 204 18.51 6.89 -0.33
C PHE A 204 17.60 7.38 -1.45
N MET A 205 16.34 6.89 -1.51
CA MET A 205 15.37 7.33 -2.51
C MET A 205 15.14 8.84 -2.43
N THR A 206 14.96 9.37 -1.22
CA THR A 206 14.79 10.80 -0.99
C THR A 206 16.01 11.59 -1.43
N TRP A 207 17.21 11.07 -1.16
CA TRP A 207 18.44 11.68 -1.65
C TRP A 207 18.49 11.75 -3.17
N PHE A 208 18.13 10.64 -3.88
CA PHE A 208 18.09 10.62 -5.35
C PHE A 208 17.08 11.60 -5.91
N LEU A 209 15.87 11.64 -5.34
CA LEU A 209 14.83 12.56 -5.79
C LEU A 209 15.24 14.04 -5.66
N ASN A 210 16.06 14.37 -4.67
CA ASN A 210 16.53 15.75 -4.44
C ASN A 210 17.77 16.13 -5.27
N ASN A 211 18.59 15.17 -5.70
CA ASN A 211 19.90 15.45 -6.29
C ASN A 211 20.05 14.95 -7.74
N MET A 212 19.16 14.07 -8.20
CA MET A 212 19.25 13.44 -9.52
C MET A 212 17.88 13.41 -10.21
N GLN A 213 17.87 13.19 -11.49
CA GLN A 213 16.64 12.87 -12.22
C GLN A 213 16.32 11.39 -12.01
N VAL A 214 15.09 11.11 -11.62
CA VAL A 214 14.61 9.75 -11.37
C VAL A 214 13.58 9.38 -12.43
N LYS A 215 13.72 8.15 -12.96
CA LYS A 215 12.73 7.51 -13.84
C LYS A 215 12.38 6.13 -13.32
N TYR A 216 11.19 5.69 -13.63
CA TYR A 216 10.70 4.37 -13.26
C TYR A 216 10.51 3.52 -14.51
N SER A 217 10.88 2.25 -14.43
CA SER A 217 10.51 1.25 -15.42
C SER A 217 9.67 0.17 -14.75
N LEU A 218 8.59 -0.23 -15.40
CA LEU A 218 7.74 -1.32 -14.94
C LEU A 218 8.48 -2.64 -15.14
N GLU A 219 8.55 -3.45 -14.10
CA GLU A 219 9.15 -4.77 -14.19
C GLU A 219 8.19 -5.75 -14.86
N SER A 220 8.75 -6.78 -15.48
CA SER A 220 7.94 -7.86 -16.04
C SER A 220 7.19 -8.59 -14.92
N PHE A 221 5.93 -8.85 -15.13
CA PHE A 221 5.14 -9.70 -14.24
C PHE A 221 5.81 -11.07 -13.95
N ALA A 222 6.59 -11.60 -14.90
CA ALA A 222 7.33 -12.85 -14.73
C ALA A 222 8.46 -12.75 -13.69
N ASP A 223 8.96 -11.54 -13.45
CA ASP A 223 10.10 -11.26 -12.58
C ASP A 223 9.67 -10.76 -11.19
N TYR A 224 8.37 -10.55 -10.97
CA TYR A 224 7.85 -10.08 -9.68
C TYR A 224 8.22 -11.03 -8.55
N LEU A 225 8.60 -10.46 -7.43
CA LEU A 225 8.65 -11.20 -6.17
C LEU A 225 7.22 -11.60 -5.80
N LYS A 226 6.95 -12.90 -5.76
CA LYS A 226 5.58 -13.44 -5.58
C LYS A 226 5.01 -13.27 -4.18
N ALA A 227 5.82 -12.83 -3.23
CA ALA A 227 5.39 -12.59 -1.85
C ALA A 227 6.05 -11.32 -1.31
N PRO A 228 5.32 -10.51 -0.52
CA PRO A 228 5.95 -9.45 0.23
C PRO A 228 6.98 -10.06 1.18
N PRO A 229 8.06 -9.33 1.53
CA PRO A 229 9.03 -9.81 2.48
C PRO A 229 8.34 -10.15 3.80
N SER A 230 8.52 -11.38 4.26
CA SER A 230 7.93 -11.87 5.51
C SER A 230 8.77 -11.52 6.75
N ALA A 231 10.00 -11.07 6.53
CA ALA A 231 10.97 -10.72 7.58
C ALA A 231 11.59 -9.34 7.30
N PRO A 232 12.01 -8.62 8.35
CA PRO A 232 12.77 -7.39 8.18
C PRO A 232 14.04 -7.60 7.37
N ASP A 233 14.45 -6.59 6.60
CA ASP A 233 15.73 -6.60 5.89
C ASP A 233 16.88 -6.64 6.93
N PRO A 234 17.81 -7.63 6.87
CA PRO A 234 18.92 -7.70 7.80
C PRO A 234 19.82 -6.46 7.83
N THR A 235 19.87 -5.71 6.73
CA THR A 235 20.65 -4.47 6.61
C THR A 235 19.90 -3.25 7.12
N CYS A 236 18.59 -3.35 7.28
CA CYS A 236 17.71 -2.31 7.81
C CYS A 236 16.55 -2.96 8.58
N PRO A 237 16.79 -3.52 9.77
CA PRO A 237 15.86 -4.41 10.45
C PRO A 237 14.60 -3.71 10.97
N ASP A 238 14.66 -2.40 11.18
CA ASP A 238 13.54 -1.58 11.65
C ASP A 238 13.67 -0.13 11.17
N VAL A 239 12.66 0.68 11.44
CA VAL A 239 12.62 2.09 11.02
C VAL A 239 13.65 2.97 11.74
N LEU A 240 14.19 2.53 12.86
CA LEU A 240 15.21 3.26 13.62
C LEU A 240 16.63 2.95 13.14
N ALA A 241 16.80 1.96 12.28
CA ALA A 241 18.10 1.58 11.71
C ALA A 241 18.63 2.60 10.69
N ALA A 242 17.80 3.53 10.23
CA ALA A 242 18.21 4.58 9.30
C ALA A 242 19.09 5.63 9.97
N HIS A 243 20.15 6.06 9.28
CA HIS A 243 21.17 6.95 9.84
C HIS A 243 21.43 8.20 8.98
N GLY A 244 20.59 8.48 8.03
CA GLY A 244 20.79 9.55 7.06
C GLY A 244 21.66 9.12 5.88
N VAL A 245 21.58 9.87 4.78
CA VAL A 245 22.30 9.57 3.54
C VAL A 245 23.06 10.80 3.08
N SER A 246 24.36 10.64 2.91
CA SER A 246 25.27 11.61 2.31
C SER A 246 25.80 11.12 0.96
N LEU A 247 26.38 12.03 0.18
CA LEU A 247 27.05 11.68 -1.07
C LEU A 247 28.06 10.53 -0.91
N LYS A 248 28.81 10.51 0.21
CA LYS A 248 29.77 9.46 0.50
C LYS A 248 29.10 8.08 0.62
N GLN A 249 27.96 8.00 1.29
CA GLN A 249 27.21 6.74 1.42
C GLN A 249 26.60 6.31 0.08
N VAL A 250 26.08 7.26 -0.72
CA VAL A 250 25.60 6.99 -2.08
C VAL A 250 26.73 6.44 -2.95
N GLU A 251 27.91 7.08 -2.92
CA GLU A 251 29.06 6.61 -3.68
C GLU A 251 29.53 5.23 -3.19
N SER A 252 29.61 5.02 -1.88
CA SER A 252 29.98 3.72 -1.29
C SER A 252 29.05 2.58 -1.69
N ARG A 253 27.74 2.85 -1.83
CA ARG A 253 26.76 1.81 -2.16
C ARG A 253 26.60 1.60 -3.66
N TYR A 254 26.62 2.68 -4.43
CA TYR A 254 26.24 2.63 -5.85
C TYR A 254 27.42 2.79 -6.82
N HIS A 255 28.59 3.27 -6.38
CA HIS A 255 29.82 3.39 -7.16
C HIS A 255 29.63 4.14 -8.49
N PHE A 256 29.01 5.32 -8.45
CA PHE A 256 28.80 6.15 -9.64
C PHE A 256 30.13 6.60 -10.27
N SER A 257 31.16 6.87 -9.46
CA SER A 257 32.47 7.28 -9.95
C SER A 257 33.16 6.24 -10.84
N ASN A 258 32.75 4.96 -10.77
CA ASN A 258 33.27 3.90 -11.62
C ASN A 258 32.66 3.88 -13.03
N LEU A 259 31.66 4.73 -13.29
CA LEU A 259 30.96 4.79 -14.58
C LEU A 259 31.56 5.84 -15.53
N GLY A 260 32.61 6.58 -15.10
CA GLY A 260 33.24 7.67 -15.84
C GLY A 260 34.74 7.52 -16.12
#